data_bbb0ba4b1ee54e6c46569a04d06da439
#
_entry.id   bbb0ba4b1ee54e6c46569a04d06da439
#
_cell.length_a   1.000
_cell.length_b   1.000
_cell.length_c   1.000
_cell.angle_alpha   90.00
_cell.angle_beta   90.00
_cell.angle_gamma   90.00
#
_symmetry.space_group_name_H-M   'P 1'
#
loop_
_entity.id
_entity.type
_entity.pdbx_description
1 polymer ?
#
loop_
_entity_poly.entity_id
_entity_poly.type
_entity_poly.pdbx_seq_one_letter_code
_entity_poly.pdbx_strand_id
1 'polypeptide(L)'
;RDFVIKEYNENAGRSRDPMRAIQSKTHLYLFNPWSNGERIFATATNGTVTCKRMIKLSEEDEEMNKRLELYRFRVPEELYQVNKDPDCLENLIHHPHHEKTKNKLMELLEEWMVQTKDPLLECFQNRDEPEFVEAYIQKLEEEANARRIKEKPSTKSKKEKKKS
;
A
#
# COMPACT_ATOMS: atom_id res chain seq x y z
N ARG A 1 -22.67 -10.97 -3.95
CA ARG A 1 -21.66 -10.66 -2.93
C ARG A 1 -21.93 -9.27 -2.38
N ASP A 2 -21.84 -9.12 -1.06
CA ASP A 2 -22.05 -7.82 -0.41
C ASP A 2 -20.76 -7.00 -0.36
N PHE A 3 -19.60 -7.67 -0.39
CA PHE A 3 -18.28 -7.05 -0.43
C PHE A 3 -17.24 -7.92 -1.15
N VAL A 4 -16.13 -7.32 -1.49
CA VAL A 4 -14.91 -7.97 -2.00
C VAL A 4 -13.70 -7.54 -1.18
N ILE A 5 -12.78 -8.48 -0.95
CA ILE A 5 -11.48 -8.21 -0.33
C ILE A 5 -10.46 -8.06 -1.46
N LYS A 6 -9.53 -7.14 -1.27
CA LYS A 6 -8.37 -6.91 -2.14
C LYS A 6 -7.11 -6.96 -1.29
N GLU A 7 -6.10 -7.65 -1.77
CA GLU A 7 -4.81 -7.75 -1.11
C GLU A 7 -3.67 -7.40 -2.04
N TYR A 8 -2.64 -6.81 -1.48
CA TYR A 8 -1.37 -6.55 -2.13
C TYR A 8 -0.26 -6.77 -1.12
N ASN A 9 0.81 -7.44 -1.49
CA ASN A 9 1.90 -7.77 -0.58
C ASN A 9 3.24 -7.20 -1.03
N GLU A 10 3.57 -7.33 -2.31
CA GLU A 10 4.83 -6.85 -2.88
C GLU A 10 4.72 -6.64 -4.38
N ASN A 11 5.56 -5.77 -4.93
CA ASN A 11 5.67 -5.58 -6.37
C ASN A 11 6.68 -6.57 -7.01
N ALA A 12 6.78 -6.56 -8.35
CA ALA A 12 7.73 -7.37 -9.08
C ALA A 12 9.21 -7.08 -8.71
N GLY A 13 9.51 -5.88 -8.22
CA GLY A 13 10.81 -5.48 -7.68
C GLY A 13 11.02 -5.88 -6.23
N ARG A 14 10.04 -6.58 -5.62
CA ARG A 14 10.06 -7.08 -4.24
C ARG A 14 10.08 -5.98 -3.17
N SER A 15 9.59 -4.79 -3.47
CA SER A 15 9.27 -3.82 -2.44
C SER A 15 8.01 -4.28 -1.71
N ARG A 16 8.07 -4.27 -0.39
CA ARG A 16 7.01 -4.72 0.50
C ARG A 16 6.21 -3.50 0.96
N ASP A 17 5.17 -3.20 0.22
CA ASP A 17 4.19 -2.16 0.55
C ASP A 17 2.82 -2.85 0.76
N PRO A 18 2.66 -3.69 1.81
CA PRO A 18 1.48 -4.51 1.95
C PRO A 18 0.25 -3.67 2.21
N MET A 19 -0.86 -4.05 1.57
CA MET A 19 -2.16 -3.38 1.73
C MET A 19 -3.27 -4.41 1.82
N ARG A 20 -4.32 -4.04 2.56
CA ARG A 20 -5.59 -4.76 2.57
C ARG A 20 -6.72 -3.79 2.33
N ALA A 21 -7.71 -4.23 1.59
CA ALA A 21 -8.89 -3.42 1.38
C ALA A 21 -10.16 -4.27 1.36
N ILE A 22 -11.24 -3.67 1.81
CA ILE A 22 -12.58 -4.20 1.68
C ILE A 22 -13.47 -3.19 0.98
N GLN A 23 -14.15 -3.63 -0.07
CA GLN A 23 -15.06 -2.80 -0.84
C GLN A 23 -16.45 -3.38 -0.84
N SER A 24 -17.41 -2.61 -0.35
CA SER A 24 -18.85 -2.81 -0.55
C SER A 24 -19.32 -2.14 -1.85
N LYS A 25 -20.62 -2.17 -2.12
CA LYS A 25 -21.22 -1.45 -3.26
C LYS A 25 -21.05 0.06 -3.19
N THR A 26 -20.87 0.62 -2.00
CA THR A 26 -20.87 2.06 -1.78
C THR A 26 -19.59 2.61 -1.18
N HIS A 27 -18.84 1.81 -0.44
CA HIS A 27 -17.64 2.27 0.28
C HIS A 27 -16.47 1.33 0.08
N LEU A 28 -15.26 1.91 0.11
CA LEU A 28 -13.98 1.24 0.08
C LEU A 28 -13.19 1.68 1.32
N TYR A 29 -12.78 0.73 2.15
CA TYR A 29 -11.81 0.93 3.22
C TYR A 29 -10.47 0.30 2.81
N LEU A 30 -9.36 1.02 3.06
CA LEU A 30 -8.00 0.54 2.84
C LEU A 30 -7.18 0.67 4.13
N PHE A 31 -6.33 -0.32 4.35
CA PHE A 31 -5.29 -0.35 5.36
C PHE A 31 -3.92 -0.43 4.68
N ASN A 32 -3.10 0.59 4.87
CA ASN A 32 -1.78 0.78 4.26
C ASN A 32 -0.69 0.90 5.33
N PRO A 33 -0.33 -0.17 6.06
CA PRO A 33 0.58 -0.07 7.21
C PRO A 33 1.99 0.41 6.83
N TRP A 34 2.37 0.32 5.56
CA TRP A 34 3.66 0.81 5.06
C TRP A 34 3.74 2.34 4.99
N SER A 35 2.59 3.04 4.92
CA SER A 35 2.53 4.48 4.79
C SER A 35 2.88 5.16 6.13
N ASN A 36 3.93 5.98 6.13
CA ASN A 36 4.37 6.73 7.30
C ASN A 36 4.65 8.22 6.97
N GLY A 37 4.22 8.70 5.79
CA GLY A 37 4.45 10.06 5.31
C GLY A 37 5.80 10.28 4.62
N GLU A 38 6.73 9.35 4.70
CA GLU A 38 8.06 9.45 4.09
C GLU A 38 8.28 8.39 3.00
N ARG A 39 7.76 7.18 3.20
CA ARG A 39 7.86 6.09 2.23
C ARG A 39 7.06 6.41 0.98
N ILE A 40 7.68 6.18 -0.17
CA ILE A 40 7.02 6.32 -1.47
C ILE A 40 6.55 4.95 -1.94
N PHE A 41 5.26 4.82 -2.24
CA PHE A 41 4.69 3.59 -2.79
C PHE A 41 5.46 3.10 -4.02
N ALA A 42 6.08 1.94 -3.90
CA ALA A 42 6.92 1.38 -4.95
C ALA A 42 6.06 0.62 -5.97
N THR A 43 5.74 1.27 -7.07
CA THR A 43 4.95 0.72 -8.17
C THR A 43 5.64 0.90 -9.52
N ALA A 44 5.35 0.00 -10.47
CA ALA A 44 5.84 0.10 -11.84
C ALA A 44 5.43 1.42 -12.53
N THR A 45 4.34 2.03 -12.09
CA THR A 45 3.84 3.31 -12.61
C THR A 45 4.81 4.46 -12.35
N ASN A 46 5.64 4.41 -11.29
CA ASN A 46 6.59 5.48 -10.95
C ASN A 46 7.59 5.79 -12.08
N GLY A 47 7.90 4.81 -12.93
CA GLY A 47 8.80 4.98 -14.08
C GLY A 47 8.14 5.46 -15.36
N THR A 48 6.80 5.58 -15.41
CA THR A 48 6.06 5.87 -16.63
C THR A 48 6.13 7.34 -17.05
N VAL A 49 5.84 7.59 -18.33
CA VAL A 49 5.73 8.95 -18.89
C VAL A 49 4.63 9.74 -18.16
N THR A 50 3.52 9.09 -17.81
CA THR A 50 2.42 9.72 -17.08
C THR A 50 2.87 10.22 -15.72
N CYS A 51 3.55 9.39 -14.93
CA CYS A 51 4.05 9.79 -13.61
C CYS A 51 5.06 10.95 -13.71
N LYS A 52 5.99 10.90 -14.68
CA LYS A 52 6.93 12.01 -14.94
C LYS A 52 6.20 13.29 -15.30
N ARG A 53 5.11 13.21 -16.08
CA ARG A 53 4.31 14.39 -16.42
C ARG A 53 3.56 14.92 -15.20
N MET A 54 3.00 14.06 -14.35
CA MET A 54 2.38 14.49 -13.09
C MET A 54 3.37 15.24 -12.19
N ILE A 55 4.58 14.73 -12.02
CA ILE A 55 5.65 15.39 -11.24
C ILE A 55 5.93 16.79 -11.79
N LYS A 56 6.08 16.92 -13.12
CA LYS A 56 6.32 18.22 -13.73
C LYS A 56 5.16 19.21 -13.55
N LEU A 57 3.92 18.72 -13.66
CA LEU A 57 2.74 19.57 -13.49
C LEU A 57 2.53 20.00 -12.03
N SER A 58 2.91 19.15 -11.06
CA SER A 58 2.76 19.45 -9.64
C SER A 58 3.62 20.61 -9.15
N GLU A 59 4.62 21.04 -9.92
CA GLU A 59 5.45 22.22 -9.62
C GLU A 59 4.68 23.54 -9.74
N GLU A 60 3.63 23.58 -10.56
CA GLU A 60 2.86 24.79 -10.88
C GLU A 60 1.35 24.65 -10.60
N ASP A 61 0.87 23.44 -10.31
CA ASP A 61 -0.55 23.10 -10.14
C ASP A 61 -0.76 22.42 -8.76
N GLU A 62 -1.41 23.14 -7.83
CA GLU A 62 -1.66 22.67 -6.47
C GLU A 62 -2.57 21.43 -6.41
N GLU A 63 -3.57 21.33 -7.28
CA GLU A 63 -4.47 20.16 -7.36
C GLU A 63 -3.69 18.93 -7.84
N MET A 64 -2.83 19.11 -8.84
CA MET A 64 -1.93 18.06 -9.30
C MET A 64 -0.94 17.64 -8.23
N ASN A 65 -0.41 18.60 -7.45
CA ASN A 65 0.48 18.31 -6.34
C ASN A 65 -0.21 17.46 -5.27
N LYS A 66 -1.40 17.83 -4.83
CA LYS A 66 -2.21 17.05 -3.87
C LYS A 66 -2.46 15.62 -4.37
N ARG A 67 -2.78 15.48 -5.66
CA ARG A 67 -2.99 14.17 -6.28
C ARG A 67 -1.72 13.33 -6.35
N LEU A 68 -0.57 13.96 -6.64
CA LEU A 68 0.73 13.29 -6.65
C LEU A 68 1.15 12.85 -5.26
N GLU A 69 0.95 13.68 -4.24
CA GLU A 69 1.24 13.37 -2.85
C GLU A 69 0.39 12.17 -2.37
N LEU A 70 -0.94 12.22 -2.61
CA LEU A 70 -1.82 11.10 -2.31
C LEU A 70 -1.36 9.81 -3.00
N TYR A 71 -0.96 9.88 -4.27
CA TYR A 71 -0.47 8.72 -5.03
C TYR A 71 0.83 8.16 -4.45
N ARG A 72 1.77 9.01 -4.03
CA ARG A 72 3.12 8.61 -3.61
C ARG A 72 3.19 8.12 -2.17
N PHE A 73 2.55 8.84 -1.27
CA PHE A 73 2.73 8.63 0.16
C PHE A 73 1.55 7.90 0.81
N ARG A 74 0.35 8.09 0.28
CA ARG A 74 -0.88 7.58 0.90
C ARG A 74 -1.01 8.02 2.36
N VAL A 75 -1.91 7.37 3.09
CA VAL A 75 -2.03 7.45 4.55
C VAL A 75 -2.31 6.05 5.10
N PRO A 76 -2.07 5.78 6.40
CA PRO A 76 -2.23 4.44 6.97
C PRO A 76 -3.61 3.83 6.78
N GLU A 77 -4.65 4.65 6.86
CA GLU A 77 -6.04 4.21 6.67
C GLU A 77 -6.81 5.16 5.77
N GLU A 78 -7.63 4.61 4.90
CA GLU A 78 -8.44 5.39 3.97
C GLU A 78 -9.85 4.84 3.87
N LEU A 79 -10.82 5.75 3.75
CA LEU A 79 -12.22 5.42 3.49
C LEU A 79 -12.77 6.29 2.38
N TYR A 80 -13.37 5.68 1.36
CA TYR A 80 -13.96 6.38 0.22
C TYR A 80 -15.38 5.97 -0.02
N GLN A 81 -16.25 6.92 -0.42
CA GLN A 81 -17.60 6.63 -0.86
C GLN A 81 -17.62 6.44 -2.37
N VAL A 82 -17.20 5.26 -2.86
CA VAL A 82 -16.90 4.98 -4.27
C VAL A 82 -18.05 5.17 -5.26
N ASN A 83 -19.30 5.20 -4.80
CA ASN A 83 -20.45 5.51 -5.64
C ASN A 83 -20.66 7.01 -5.87
N LYS A 84 -19.99 7.88 -5.10
CA LYS A 84 -20.01 9.35 -5.27
C LYS A 84 -18.63 9.88 -5.67
N ASP A 85 -17.57 9.25 -5.19
CA ASP A 85 -16.18 9.55 -5.46
C ASP A 85 -15.48 8.31 -6.06
N PRO A 86 -15.74 8.00 -7.34
CA PRO A 86 -15.17 6.82 -8.00
C PRO A 86 -13.65 6.90 -8.17
N ASP A 87 -13.09 8.10 -8.15
CA ASP A 87 -11.64 8.35 -8.26
C ASP A 87 -10.92 8.29 -6.92
N CYS A 88 -11.65 8.12 -5.80
CA CYS A 88 -11.11 8.03 -4.44
C CYS A 88 -10.20 9.21 -4.07
N LEU A 89 -10.70 10.42 -4.25
CA LEU A 89 -9.96 11.67 -4.01
C LEU A 89 -10.24 12.27 -2.63
N GLU A 90 -11.42 12.00 -2.04
CA GLU A 90 -11.84 12.52 -0.75
C GLU A 90 -11.77 11.41 0.32
N ASN A 91 -10.73 11.44 1.16
CA ASN A 91 -10.59 10.47 2.25
C ASN A 91 -11.50 10.82 3.43
N LEU A 92 -12.49 9.98 3.68
CA LEU A 92 -13.53 10.13 4.71
C LEU A 92 -13.18 9.42 6.03
N ILE A 93 -11.95 8.94 6.22
CA ILE A 93 -11.56 8.10 7.38
C ILE A 93 -11.87 8.74 8.74
N HIS A 94 -11.75 10.06 8.82
CA HIS A 94 -12.03 10.84 10.04
C HIS A 94 -13.39 11.54 10.02
N HIS A 95 -14.22 11.29 8.97
CA HIS A 95 -15.50 11.98 8.85
C HIS A 95 -16.56 11.34 9.75
N PRO A 96 -17.16 12.07 10.73
CA PRO A 96 -18.05 11.49 11.76
C PRO A 96 -19.26 10.73 11.20
N HIS A 97 -19.85 11.22 10.10
CA HIS A 97 -21.00 10.57 9.48
C HIS A 97 -20.71 9.22 8.85
N HIS A 98 -19.43 8.89 8.64
CA HIS A 98 -18.98 7.62 8.05
C HIS A 98 -18.40 6.64 9.07
N GLU A 99 -18.29 7.02 10.35
CA GLU A 99 -17.68 6.20 11.41
C GLU A 99 -18.32 4.81 11.54
N LYS A 100 -19.65 4.74 11.55
CA LYS A 100 -20.37 3.46 11.62
C LYS A 100 -20.05 2.56 10.43
N THR A 101 -19.96 3.13 9.24
CA THR A 101 -19.60 2.38 8.01
C THR A 101 -18.15 1.92 8.05
N LYS A 102 -17.24 2.81 8.46
CA LYS A 102 -15.83 2.49 8.70
C LYS A 102 -15.70 1.28 9.61
N ASN A 103 -16.25 1.37 10.81
CA ASN A 103 -16.15 0.32 11.82
C ASN A 103 -16.69 -1.02 11.30
N LYS A 104 -17.83 -1.01 10.60
CA LYS A 104 -18.39 -2.22 10.01
C LYS A 104 -17.49 -2.85 8.94
N LEU A 105 -16.85 -2.05 8.09
CA LEU A 105 -15.91 -2.57 7.08
C LEU A 105 -14.64 -3.11 7.73
N MET A 106 -14.15 -2.45 8.78
CA MET A 106 -12.98 -2.91 9.54
C MET A 106 -13.25 -4.26 10.23
N GLU A 107 -14.41 -4.42 10.89
CA GLU A 107 -14.83 -5.70 11.47
C GLU A 107 -14.85 -6.83 10.43
N LEU A 108 -15.49 -6.60 9.29
CA LEU A 108 -15.56 -7.60 8.21
C LEU A 108 -14.18 -7.94 7.61
N LEU A 109 -13.30 -6.95 7.51
CA LEU A 109 -11.92 -7.18 7.06
C LEU A 109 -11.16 -8.02 8.08
N GLU A 110 -11.26 -7.70 9.36
CA GLU A 110 -10.61 -8.44 10.44
C GLU A 110 -11.12 -9.89 10.51
N GLU A 111 -12.44 -10.11 10.44
CA GLU A 111 -13.03 -11.45 10.38
C GLU A 111 -12.44 -12.28 9.22
N TRP A 112 -12.31 -11.66 8.04
CA TRP A 112 -11.70 -12.32 6.90
C TRP A 112 -10.21 -12.62 7.15
N MET A 113 -9.44 -11.68 7.72
CA MET A 113 -8.02 -11.87 8.05
C MET A 113 -7.83 -13.01 9.05
N VAL A 114 -8.70 -13.13 10.04
CA VAL A 114 -8.70 -14.25 11.01
C VAL A 114 -8.97 -15.59 10.31
N GLN A 115 -10.01 -15.65 9.48
CA GLN A 115 -10.41 -16.86 8.75
C GLN A 115 -9.33 -17.37 7.79
N THR A 116 -8.63 -16.45 7.14
CA THR A 116 -7.59 -16.76 6.15
C THR A 116 -6.19 -16.88 6.77
N LYS A 117 -6.04 -16.59 8.06
CA LYS A 117 -4.74 -16.49 8.75
C LYS A 117 -3.81 -15.50 8.02
N ASP A 118 -4.39 -14.34 7.69
CA ASP A 118 -3.67 -13.30 6.96
C ASP A 118 -2.41 -12.85 7.72
N PRO A 119 -1.24 -12.77 7.08
CA PRO A 119 -0.01 -12.37 7.75
C PRO A 119 -0.02 -10.95 8.30
N LEU A 120 -0.91 -10.06 7.82
CA LEU A 120 -1.04 -8.71 8.34
C LEU A 120 -2.03 -8.59 9.51
N LEU A 121 -2.66 -9.67 9.97
CA LEU A 121 -3.67 -9.62 11.03
C LEU A 121 -3.13 -8.96 12.31
N GLU A 122 -1.95 -9.36 12.77
CA GLU A 122 -1.34 -8.80 13.97
C GLU A 122 -1.06 -7.30 13.80
N CYS A 123 -0.56 -6.89 12.62
CA CYS A 123 -0.34 -5.49 12.30
C CYS A 123 -1.65 -4.69 12.25
N PHE A 124 -2.72 -5.27 11.71
CA PHE A 124 -4.04 -4.65 11.66
C PHE A 124 -4.65 -4.48 13.06
N GLN A 125 -4.49 -5.45 13.94
CA GLN A 125 -4.98 -5.39 15.32
C GLN A 125 -4.26 -4.35 16.18
N ASN A 126 -2.98 -4.07 15.87
CA ASN A 126 -2.16 -3.06 16.54
C ASN A 126 -1.98 -1.78 15.69
N ARG A 127 -2.90 -1.48 14.76
CA ARG A 127 -2.80 -0.35 13.82
C ARG A 127 -2.76 1.02 14.49
N ASP A 128 -3.28 1.12 15.71
CA ASP A 128 -3.29 2.36 16.50
C ASP A 128 -1.97 2.57 17.29
N GLU A 129 -0.99 1.66 17.14
CA GLU A 129 0.33 1.70 17.75
C GLU A 129 1.42 1.95 16.68
N PRO A 130 1.77 3.20 16.36
CA PRO A 130 2.68 3.53 15.27
C PRO A 130 4.05 2.85 15.36
N GLU A 131 4.60 2.71 16.56
CA GLU A 131 5.90 2.04 16.78
C GLU A 131 5.84 0.54 16.46
N PHE A 132 4.73 -0.11 16.79
CA PHE A 132 4.51 -1.51 16.45
C PHE A 132 4.41 -1.69 14.93
N VAL A 133 3.58 -0.88 14.28
CA VAL A 133 3.39 -0.90 12.82
C VAL A 133 4.71 -0.66 12.10
N GLU A 134 5.49 0.34 12.53
CA GLU A 134 6.79 0.65 11.93
C GLU A 134 7.77 -0.52 12.06
N ALA A 135 7.91 -1.10 13.26
CA ALA A 135 8.78 -2.26 13.48
C ALA A 135 8.35 -3.47 12.64
N TYR A 136 7.03 -3.67 12.49
CA TYR A 136 6.49 -4.74 11.66
C TYR A 136 6.86 -4.57 10.18
N ILE A 137 6.71 -3.36 9.65
CA ILE A 137 7.06 -3.06 8.24
C ILE A 137 8.56 -3.14 8.02
N GLN A 138 9.40 -2.65 8.92
CA GLN A 138 10.86 -2.79 8.84
C GLN A 138 11.29 -4.24 8.73
N LYS A 139 10.72 -5.12 9.54
CA LYS A 139 10.98 -6.57 9.46
C LYS A 139 10.64 -7.14 8.07
N LEU A 140 9.50 -6.76 7.50
CA LEU A 140 9.13 -7.19 6.14
C LEU A 140 10.12 -6.69 5.08
N GLU A 141 10.60 -5.46 5.20
CA GLU A 141 11.61 -4.89 4.29
C GLU A 141 12.96 -5.62 4.40
N GLU A 142 13.40 -5.93 5.62
CA GLU A 142 14.62 -6.70 5.86
C GLU A 142 14.55 -8.10 5.23
N GLU A 143 13.43 -8.80 5.40
CA GLU A 143 13.18 -10.09 4.77
C GLU A 143 13.21 -10.01 3.24
N ALA A 144 12.60 -8.98 2.66
CA ALA A 144 12.61 -8.74 1.22
C ALA A 144 14.02 -8.45 0.70
N ASN A 145 14.80 -7.64 1.42
CA ASN A 145 16.19 -7.33 1.07
C ASN A 145 17.09 -8.57 1.17
N ALA A 146 16.92 -9.39 2.19
CA ALA A 146 17.66 -10.64 2.32
C ALA A 146 17.39 -11.61 1.14
N ARG A 147 16.15 -11.66 0.64
CA ARG A 147 15.79 -12.45 -0.56
C ARG A 147 16.46 -11.90 -1.82
N ARG A 148 16.48 -10.56 -2.00
CA ARG A 148 17.13 -9.90 -3.15
C ARG A 148 18.64 -10.19 -3.21
N ILE A 149 19.31 -10.24 -2.05
CA ILE A 149 20.75 -10.51 -1.97
C ILE A 149 21.05 -11.97 -2.37
N LYS A 150 20.26 -12.92 -1.87
CA LYS A 150 20.44 -14.35 -2.17
C LYS A 150 20.28 -14.70 -3.65
N GLU A 151 19.46 -13.94 -4.38
CA GLU A 151 19.12 -14.23 -5.77
C GLU A 151 19.95 -13.44 -6.79
N LYS A 152 20.83 -12.53 -6.38
CA LYS A 152 21.80 -11.93 -7.30
C LYS A 152 22.78 -13.02 -7.73
N PRO A 153 22.80 -13.43 -9.03
CA PRO A 153 23.78 -14.41 -9.50
C PRO A 153 25.18 -13.87 -9.21
N SER A 154 26.01 -14.70 -8.60
CA SER A 154 27.41 -14.36 -8.37
C SER A 154 28.05 -14.03 -9.73
N THR A 155 28.43 -12.78 -9.93
CA THR A 155 29.06 -12.27 -11.17
C THR A 155 30.45 -12.89 -11.47
N LYS A 156 30.88 -13.93 -10.71
CA LYS A 156 32.16 -14.58 -10.87
C LYS A 156 32.24 -15.62 -11.98
N SER A 157 31.13 -16.12 -12.55
CA SER A 157 31.17 -17.22 -13.51
C SER A 157 31.25 -16.83 -15.00
N LYS A 158 31.16 -15.53 -15.34
CA LYS A 158 31.21 -15.08 -16.75
C LYS A 158 32.57 -14.65 -17.28
N LYS A 159 33.63 -14.59 -16.43
CA LYS A 159 34.99 -14.24 -16.90
C LYS A 159 35.86 -15.43 -17.32
N GLU A 160 35.51 -16.65 -16.95
CA GLU A 160 36.30 -17.81 -17.31
C GLU A 160 35.92 -18.48 -18.64
N LYS A 161 34.74 -18.22 -19.19
CA LYS A 161 34.31 -18.80 -20.49
C LYS A 161 34.69 -17.98 -21.73
N LYS A 162 35.47 -16.92 -21.60
CA LYS A 162 35.97 -16.12 -22.74
C LYS A 162 37.48 -16.24 -22.95
N LYS A 163 38.13 -17.23 -22.34
CA LYS A 163 39.56 -17.52 -22.52
C LYS A 163 39.85 -19.01 -22.85
N SER A 164 38.93 -19.64 -23.57
CA SER A 164 39.18 -20.93 -24.25
C SER A 164 38.78 -20.83 -25.68
#